data_02ad6bfee74ca936d4eee00bee2b0177
#
_entry.id   02ad6bfee74ca936d4eee00bee2b0177
#
_cell.length_a   1.000
_cell.length_b   1.000
_cell.length_c   1.000
_cell.angle_alpha   90.00
_cell.angle_beta   90.00
_cell.angle_gamma   90.00
#
_symmetry.space_group_name_H-M   'P 1'
#
loop_
_entity.id
_entity.type
_entity.pdbx_description
1 polymer ?
#
loop_
_entity_poly.entity_id
_entity_poly.type
_entity_poly.pdbx_seq_one_letter_code
_entity_poly.pdbx_strand_id
1 'polypeptide(L)'
;PIIHEKLFQASGKNEEYSLVDIAPENLEAELPKLLAETGGMNVTIPHKSAVIPFMDKMDDSAARYNSVNCINFCEGKIIGYNTDCDGFLRSVPKEALCGKVLIIGCGGVGRMIAIEAARHGADITIAIIPEAAEMAKVLVDEITERYSGASVKTVMTDSISGEFDLLINASPV
;
A
#
# COMPACT_ATOMS: atom_id res chain seq x y z
N PRO A 1 2.81 -17.53 -6.86
CA PRO A 1 3.85 -18.43 -7.38
C PRO A 1 3.99 -18.35 -8.89
N ILE A 2 2.96 -18.62 -9.68
CA ILE A 2 3.00 -18.77 -11.15
C ILE A 2 3.75 -17.63 -11.87
N ILE A 3 3.55 -16.37 -11.47
CA ILE A 3 4.22 -15.21 -12.09
C ILE A 3 5.72 -15.27 -11.79
N HIS A 4 6.10 -15.50 -10.53
CA HIS A 4 7.51 -15.56 -10.11
C HIS A 4 8.23 -16.73 -10.75
N GLU A 5 7.62 -17.91 -10.82
CA GLU A 5 8.17 -19.08 -11.51
C GLU A 5 8.48 -18.79 -12.99
N LYS A 6 7.52 -18.13 -13.69
CA LYS A 6 7.74 -17.71 -15.09
C LYS A 6 8.85 -16.68 -15.22
N LEU A 7 8.97 -15.75 -14.27
CA LEU A 7 10.03 -14.74 -14.27
C LEU A 7 11.40 -15.39 -14.01
N PHE A 8 11.50 -16.34 -13.09
CA PHE A 8 12.73 -17.09 -12.85
C PHE A 8 13.16 -17.88 -14.08
N GLN A 9 12.23 -18.60 -14.70
CA GLN A 9 12.49 -19.32 -15.95
C GLN A 9 12.97 -18.37 -17.06
N ALA A 10 12.29 -17.25 -17.27
CA ALA A 10 12.64 -16.26 -18.29
C ALA A 10 14.00 -15.59 -18.04
N SER A 11 14.39 -15.43 -16.77
CA SER A 11 15.69 -14.85 -16.38
C SER A 11 16.83 -15.88 -16.27
N GLY A 12 16.55 -17.16 -16.51
CA GLY A 12 17.52 -18.25 -16.38
C GLY A 12 17.94 -18.53 -14.92
N LYS A 13 17.17 -18.07 -13.94
CA LYS A 13 17.43 -18.33 -12.53
C LYS A 13 16.73 -19.60 -12.08
N ASN A 14 17.45 -20.41 -11.30
CA ASN A 14 16.90 -21.62 -10.69
C ASN A 14 16.50 -21.32 -9.23
N GLU A 15 15.50 -20.46 -9.09
CA GLU A 15 14.96 -20.04 -7.80
C GLU A 15 13.57 -20.64 -7.59
N GLU A 16 13.18 -20.84 -6.36
CA GLU A 16 11.86 -21.32 -5.97
C GLU A 16 11.05 -20.19 -5.31
N TYR A 17 9.76 -20.14 -5.60
CA TYR A 17 8.82 -19.24 -4.96
C TYR A 17 7.68 -20.02 -4.30
N SER A 18 7.63 -20.01 -2.99
CA SER A 18 6.62 -20.69 -2.19
C SER A 18 5.69 -19.68 -1.50
N LEU A 19 4.49 -20.13 -1.15
CA LEU A 19 3.54 -19.39 -0.33
C LEU A 19 3.69 -19.82 1.12
N VAL A 20 3.74 -18.84 2.02
CA VAL A 20 3.75 -19.07 3.46
C VAL A 20 2.59 -18.29 4.08
N ASP A 21 1.68 -18.98 4.74
CA ASP A 21 0.58 -18.38 5.48
C ASP A 21 0.94 -18.32 6.96
N ILE A 22 0.97 -17.11 7.52
CA ILE A 22 1.32 -16.86 8.92
C ILE A 22 0.13 -16.18 9.59
N ALA A 23 -0.38 -16.76 10.66
CA ALA A 23 -1.37 -16.09 11.49
C ALA A 23 -0.74 -14.83 12.16
N PRO A 24 -1.49 -13.73 12.30
CA PRO A 24 -0.96 -12.48 12.86
C PRO A 24 -0.24 -12.65 14.20
N GLU A 25 -0.77 -13.49 15.07
CA GLU A 25 -0.21 -13.80 16.38
C GLU A 25 1.13 -14.57 16.33
N ASN A 26 1.43 -15.22 15.22
CA ASN A 26 2.65 -16.00 15.03
C ASN A 26 3.76 -15.23 14.28
N LEU A 27 3.46 -14.05 13.75
CA LEU A 27 4.38 -13.30 12.89
C LEU A 27 5.72 -13.02 13.57
N GLU A 28 5.70 -12.61 14.83
CA GLU A 28 6.90 -12.28 15.60
C GLU A 28 7.84 -13.49 15.77
N ALA A 29 7.29 -14.68 15.91
CA ALA A 29 8.05 -15.91 16.10
C ALA A 29 8.53 -16.55 14.78
N GLU A 30 7.75 -16.38 13.70
CA GLU A 30 8.00 -17.06 12.43
C GLU A 30 8.78 -16.22 11.41
N LEU A 31 8.51 -14.91 11.35
CA LEU A 31 9.16 -14.04 10.37
C LEU A 31 10.69 -14.04 10.45
N PRO A 32 11.34 -13.99 11.64
CA PRO A 32 12.81 -14.04 11.72
C PRO A 32 13.42 -15.31 11.12
N LYS A 33 12.73 -16.45 11.21
CA LYS A 33 13.18 -17.72 10.62
C LYS A 33 13.13 -17.64 9.10
N LEU A 34 12.00 -17.15 8.56
CA LEU A 34 11.85 -16.96 7.12
C LEU A 34 12.86 -15.97 6.55
N LEU A 35 13.14 -14.88 7.27
CA LEU A 35 14.15 -13.90 6.88
C LEU A 35 15.56 -14.51 6.81
N ALA A 36 15.86 -15.52 7.65
CA ALA A 36 17.15 -16.21 7.63
C ALA A 36 17.28 -17.27 6.51
N GLU A 37 16.16 -17.76 5.98
CA GLU A 37 16.11 -18.89 5.04
C GLU A 37 15.84 -18.47 3.59
N THR A 38 15.40 -17.23 3.36
CA THR A 38 14.98 -16.75 2.03
C THR A 38 15.86 -15.63 1.49
N GLY A 39 15.96 -15.50 0.18
CA GLY A 39 16.67 -14.40 -0.49
C GLY A 39 15.85 -13.12 -0.61
N GLY A 40 14.56 -13.16 -0.24
CA GLY A 40 13.62 -12.05 -0.28
C GLY A 40 12.20 -12.57 -0.25
N MET A 41 11.23 -11.66 -0.04
CA MET A 41 9.83 -12.07 0.02
C MET A 41 8.87 -10.95 -0.36
N ASN A 42 7.68 -11.35 -0.79
CA ASN A 42 6.54 -10.45 -0.89
C ASN A 42 5.66 -10.59 0.35
N VAL A 43 5.15 -9.48 0.82
CA VAL A 43 4.27 -9.40 1.99
C VAL A 43 2.89 -8.89 1.55
N THR A 44 1.85 -9.53 2.03
CA THR A 44 0.46 -9.11 1.77
C THR A 44 -0.32 -8.90 3.06
N ILE A 45 -1.61 -8.62 2.93
CA ILE A 45 -2.54 -8.49 4.06
C ILE A 45 -2.51 -9.77 4.91
N PRO A 46 -2.50 -9.66 6.27
CA PRO A 46 -2.58 -8.43 7.06
C PRO A 46 -1.22 -7.85 7.50
N HIS A 47 -0.09 -8.35 6.99
CA HIS A 47 1.23 -8.20 7.57
C HIS A 47 2.02 -6.97 7.10
N LYS A 48 1.58 -6.23 6.07
CA LYS A 48 2.37 -5.16 5.43
C LYS A 48 2.91 -4.09 6.38
N SER A 49 2.18 -3.76 7.45
CA SER A 49 2.66 -2.83 8.48
C SER A 49 3.34 -3.55 9.63
N ALA A 50 2.90 -4.78 9.94
CA ALA A 50 3.42 -5.55 11.07
C ALA A 50 4.87 -6.03 10.87
N VAL A 51 5.34 -6.13 9.63
CA VAL A 51 6.73 -6.52 9.33
C VAL A 51 7.74 -5.37 9.50
N ILE A 52 7.29 -4.13 9.60
CA ILE A 52 8.16 -2.94 9.66
C ILE A 52 9.20 -3.01 10.78
N PRO A 53 8.85 -3.44 12.02
CA PRO A 53 9.83 -3.53 13.12
C PRO A 53 10.99 -4.49 12.86
N PHE A 54 10.88 -5.38 11.86
CA PHE A 54 11.91 -6.35 11.49
C PHE A 54 12.84 -5.85 10.38
N MET A 55 12.59 -4.65 9.84
CA MET A 55 13.41 -4.08 8.78
C MET A 55 14.57 -3.27 9.37
N ASP A 56 15.78 -3.45 8.85
CA ASP A 56 16.92 -2.59 9.16
C ASP A 56 16.74 -1.19 8.53
N LYS A 57 16.05 -1.15 7.39
CA LYS A 57 15.77 0.08 6.67
C LYS A 57 14.47 -0.04 5.90
N MET A 58 13.74 1.06 5.80
CA MET A 58 12.67 1.23 4.82
C MET A 58 13.15 2.12 3.67
N ASP A 59 12.87 1.68 2.45
CA ASP A 59 12.97 2.54 1.27
C ASP A 59 11.89 3.63 1.33
N ASP A 60 12.11 4.76 0.64
CA ASP A 60 11.15 5.87 0.61
C ASP A 60 9.75 5.44 0.15
N SER A 61 9.68 4.44 -0.74
CA SER A 61 8.40 3.87 -1.18
C SER A 61 7.62 3.23 -0.04
N ALA A 62 8.27 2.51 0.85
CA ALA A 62 7.63 1.88 2.01
C ALA A 62 7.38 2.87 3.16
N ALA A 63 8.35 3.76 3.43
CA ALA A 63 8.27 4.75 4.49
C ALA A 63 7.10 5.73 4.28
N ARG A 64 6.86 6.13 3.03
CA ARG A 64 5.78 7.05 2.66
C ARG A 64 4.40 6.57 3.07
N TYR A 65 4.15 5.27 2.95
CA TYR A 65 2.83 4.68 3.24
C TYR A 65 2.79 3.91 4.56
N ASN A 66 3.93 3.81 5.26
CA ASN A 66 4.09 2.96 6.45
C ASN A 66 3.63 1.52 6.15
N SER A 67 4.08 0.97 5.02
CA SER A 67 3.61 -0.31 4.49
C SER A 67 4.68 -0.96 3.62
N VAL A 68 5.03 -2.19 3.93
CA VAL A 68 6.01 -3.01 3.21
C VAL A 68 5.30 -4.15 2.49
N ASN A 69 5.47 -4.25 1.17
CA ASN A 69 4.97 -5.39 0.38
C ASN A 69 6.07 -6.22 -0.27
N CYS A 70 7.32 -5.76 -0.16
CA CYS A 70 8.47 -6.47 -0.69
C CYS A 70 9.65 -6.28 0.26
N ILE A 71 10.30 -7.37 0.63
CA ILE A 71 11.50 -7.40 1.47
C ILE A 71 12.65 -7.93 0.63
N ASN A 72 13.76 -7.23 0.63
CA ASN A 72 14.99 -7.62 -0.05
C ASN A 72 16.18 -7.59 0.89
N PHE A 73 17.13 -8.47 0.66
CA PHE A 73 18.40 -8.50 1.37
C PHE A 73 19.47 -7.84 0.51
N CYS A 74 20.05 -6.78 1.02
CA CYS A 74 21.09 -6.05 0.34
C CYS A 74 22.22 -5.68 1.32
N GLU A 75 23.45 -6.10 0.99
CA GLU A 75 24.63 -5.80 1.81
C GLU A 75 24.49 -6.20 3.29
N GLY A 76 23.84 -7.34 3.54
CA GLY A 76 23.59 -7.87 4.88
C GLY A 76 22.50 -7.13 5.67
N LYS A 77 21.70 -6.28 5.01
CA LYS A 77 20.57 -5.56 5.61
C LYS A 77 19.24 -6.03 5.05
N ILE A 78 18.23 -6.01 5.89
CA ILE A 78 16.84 -6.30 5.55
C ILE A 78 16.17 -4.98 5.18
N ILE A 79 15.81 -4.82 3.90
CA ILE A 79 15.24 -3.57 3.38
C ILE A 79 13.81 -3.81 2.93
N GLY A 80 12.87 -3.01 3.48
CA GLY A 80 11.46 -3.04 3.10
C GLY A 80 11.13 -2.02 2.02
N TYR A 81 10.38 -2.47 1.00
CA TYR A 81 9.89 -1.67 -0.13
C TYR A 81 8.37 -1.75 -0.23
N ASN A 82 7.79 -0.78 -0.94
CA ASN A 82 6.39 -0.86 -1.38
C ASN A 82 6.30 -0.58 -2.88
N THR A 83 5.97 -1.61 -3.63
CA THR A 83 5.85 -1.58 -5.09
C THR A 83 4.39 -1.43 -5.57
N ASP A 84 3.40 -1.47 -4.66
CA ASP A 84 1.97 -1.35 -5.01
C ASP A 84 1.69 0.03 -5.62
N CYS A 85 2.30 1.07 -5.06
CA CYS A 85 2.13 2.43 -5.55
C CYS A 85 2.65 2.62 -6.96
N ASP A 86 3.85 2.14 -7.25
CA ASP A 86 4.42 2.23 -8.60
C ASP A 86 3.56 1.50 -9.62
N GLY A 87 3.02 0.33 -9.23
CA GLY A 87 2.07 -0.42 -10.04
C GLY A 87 0.81 0.38 -10.33
N PHE A 88 0.22 0.99 -9.31
CA PHE A 88 -0.94 1.84 -9.45
C PHE A 88 -0.68 3.07 -10.35
N LEU A 89 0.39 3.83 -10.07
CA LEU A 89 0.72 5.04 -10.82
C LEU A 89 1.00 4.78 -12.31
N ARG A 90 1.48 3.58 -12.66
CA ARG A 90 1.66 3.17 -14.05
C ARG A 90 0.35 2.76 -14.74
N SER A 91 -0.71 2.48 -13.98
CA SER A 91 -2.00 2.02 -14.49
C SER A 91 -3.01 3.14 -14.72
N VAL A 92 -2.75 4.34 -14.19
CA VAL A 92 -3.65 5.50 -14.31
C VAL A 92 -2.97 6.66 -15.03
N PRO A 93 -3.73 7.47 -15.82
CA PRO A 93 -3.22 8.71 -16.38
C PRO A 93 -2.83 9.68 -15.26
N LYS A 94 -1.66 10.30 -15.35
CA LYS A 94 -1.18 11.23 -14.31
C LYS A 94 -2.10 12.42 -14.11
N GLU A 95 -2.72 12.87 -15.19
CA GLU A 95 -3.66 14.00 -15.23
C GLU A 95 -4.91 13.72 -14.38
N ALA A 96 -5.34 12.47 -14.33
CA ALA A 96 -6.51 12.07 -13.54
C ALA A 96 -6.28 12.19 -12.02
N LEU A 97 -5.01 12.12 -11.58
CA LEU A 97 -4.62 12.31 -10.18
C LEU A 97 -4.48 13.78 -9.78
N CYS A 98 -4.66 14.73 -10.70
CA CYS A 98 -4.62 16.16 -10.41
C CYS A 98 -6.01 16.80 -10.31
N GLY A 99 -7.07 16.02 -10.62
CA GLY A 99 -8.47 16.47 -10.64
C GLY A 99 -9.25 16.11 -9.38
N LYS A 100 -10.55 15.92 -9.55
CA LYS A 100 -11.46 15.46 -8.49
C LYS A 100 -11.40 13.93 -8.40
N VAL A 101 -10.88 13.41 -7.30
CA VAL A 101 -10.68 11.97 -7.10
C VAL A 101 -11.62 11.43 -6.04
N LEU A 102 -12.42 10.43 -6.40
CA LEU A 102 -13.22 9.66 -5.46
C LEU A 102 -12.54 8.33 -5.16
N ILE A 103 -12.28 8.08 -3.88
CA ILE A 103 -11.73 6.82 -3.39
C ILE A 103 -12.76 6.15 -2.49
N ILE A 104 -13.17 4.93 -2.82
CA ILE A 104 -14.09 4.13 -2.00
C ILE A 104 -13.27 3.22 -1.11
N GLY A 105 -13.31 3.47 0.20
CA GLY A 105 -12.51 2.76 1.22
C GLY A 105 -11.21 3.46 1.57
N CYS A 106 -10.81 3.34 2.84
CA CYS A 106 -9.58 3.95 3.41
C CYS A 106 -8.63 2.93 4.05
N GLY A 107 -8.74 1.65 3.69
CA GLY A 107 -7.77 0.62 4.06
C GLY A 107 -6.40 0.89 3.43
N GLY A 108 -5.45 -0.04 3.58
CA GLY A 108 -4.05 0.16 3.14
C GLY A 108 -3.90 0.67 1.71
N VAL A 109 -4.68 0.12 0.75
CA VAL A 109 -4.65 0.56 -0.66
C VAL A 109 -5.30 1.94 -0.80
N GLY A 110 -6.48 2.16 -0.22
CA GLY A 110 -7.15 3.46 -0.26
C GLY A 110 -6.30 4.58 0.35
N ARG A 111 -5.65 4.29 1.49
CA ARG A 111 -4.70 5.20 2.13
C ARG A 111 -3.52 5.56 1.21
N MET A 112 -2.89 4.57 0.59
CA MET A 112 -1.79 4.79 -0.36
C MET A 112 -2.22 5.69 -1.52
N ILE A 113 -3.37 5.42 -2.11
CA ILE A 113 -3.91 6.18 -3.24
C ILE A 113 -4.26 7.62 -2.83
N ALA A 114 -4.87 7.81 -1.64
CA ALA A 114 -5.21 9.13 -1.12
C ALA A 114 -3.95 9.99 -0.89
N ILE A 115 -2.88 9.40 -0.35
CA ILE A 115 -1.59 10.08 -0.18
C ILE A 115 -1.00 10.48 -1.53
N GLU A 116 -1.05 9.61 -2.54
CA GLU A 116 -0.54 9.95 -3.87
C GLU A 116 -1.39 11.02 -4.56
N ALA A 117 -2.71 10.93 -4.48
CA ALA A 117 -3.61 11.96 -5.01
C ALA A 117 -3.33 13.34 -4.36
N ALA A 118 -3.10 13.37 -3.03
CA ALA A 118 -2.72 14.60 -2.33
C ALA A 118 -1.38 15.17 -2.83
N ARG A 119 -0.39 14.31 -3.06
CA ARG A 119 0.91 14.71 -3.63
C ARG A 119 0.80 15.31 -5.04
N HIS A 120 -0.20 14.90 -5.79
CA HIS A 120 -0.47 15.42 -7.13
C HIS A 120 -1.44 16.60 -7.14
N GLY A 121 -1.89 17.06 -5.95
CA GLY A 121 -2.75 18.24 -5.82
C GLY A 121 -4.23 17.99 -6.14
N ALA A 122 -4.71 16.76 -6.03
CA ALA A 122 -6.10 16.40 -6.24
C ALA A 122 -7.05 17.01 -5.20
N ASP A 123 -8.32 17.20 -5.59
CA ASP A 123 -9.46 17.37 -4.68
C ASP A 123 -10.02 15.98 -4.34
N ILE A 124 -9.75 15.52 -3.13
CA ILE A 124 -9.96 14.13 -2.72
C ILE A 124 -11.25 14.00 -1.92
N THR A 125 -12.09 13.07 -2.36
CA THR A 125 -13.25 12.60 -1.59
C THR A 125 -13.04 11.13 -1.25
N ILE A 126 -13.03 10.79 0.05
CA ILE A 126 -12.91 9.41 0.53
C ILE A 126 -14.30 8.95 0.99
N ALA A 127 -14.87 7.98 0.29
CA ALA A 127 -16.15 7.39 0.66
C ALA A 127 -15.92 6.22 1.62
N ILE A 128 -16.61 6.25 2.75
CA ILE A 128 -16.41 5.31 3.84
C ILE A 128 -17.72 4.73 4.35
N ILE A 129 -17.64 3.58 5.00
CA ILE A 129 -18.69 3.02 5.86
C ILE A 129 -18.53 3.56 7.28
N PRO A 130 -19.56 3.56 8.13
CA PRO A 130 -19.49 4.11 9.49
C PRO A 130 -18.34 3.53 10.34
N GLU A 131 -18.06 2.26 10.20
CA GLU A 131 -17.03 1.53 10.94
C GLU A 131 -15.61 2.01 10.62
N ALA A 132 -15.41 2.65 9.46
CA ALA A 132 -14.13 3.19 9.01
C ALA A 132 -13.91 4.67 9.38
N ALA A 133 -14.85 5.31 10.09
CA ALA A 133 -14.82 6.74 10.35
C ALA A 133 -13.55 7.20 11.10
N GLU A 134 -13.13 6.47 12.11
CA GLU A 134 -11.91 6.83 12.87
C GLU A 134 -10.64 6.66 12.03
N MET A 135 -10.55 5.58 11.25
CA MET A 135 -9.43 5.35 10.33
C MET A 135 -9.35 6.45 9.26
N ALA A 136 -10.49 6.86 8.72
CA ALA A 136 -10.56 7.92 7.72
C ALA A 136 -10.17 9.28 8.31
N LYS A 137 -10.56 9.57 9.55
CA LYS A 137 -10.15 10.79 10.24
C LYS A 137 -8.63 10.85 10.40
N VAL A 138 -8.00 9.78 10.89
CA VAL A 138 -6.53 9.69 11.00
C VAL A 138 -5.86 9.94 9.66
N LEU A 139 -6.40 9.38 8.57
CA LEU A 139 -5.86 9.58 7.22
C LEU A 139 -6.02 11.04 6.74
N VAL A 140 -7.16 11.67 6.98
CA VAL A 140 -7.39 13.08 6.62
C VAL A 140 -6.44 13.99 7.39
N ASP A 141 -6.29 13.76 8.69
CA ASP A 141 -5.38 14.52 9.55
C ASP A 141 -3.93 14.39 9.05
N GLU A 142 -3.47 13.16 8.75
CA GLU A 142 -2.15 12.90 8.18
C GLU A 142 -1.93 13.61 6.84
N ILE A 143 -2.89 13.55 5.92
CA ILE A 143 -2.78 14.19 4.61
C ILE A 143 -2.69 15.71 4.79
N THR A 144 -3.54 16.28 5.63
CA THR A 144 -3.57 17.73 5.87
C THR A 144 -2.29 18.25 6.52
N GLU A 145 -1.73 17.48 7.44
CA GLU A 145 -0.45 17.81 8.10
C GLU A 145 0.74 17.73 7.14
N ARG A 146 0.81 16.66 6.32
CA ARG A 146 1.96 16.39 5.44
C ARG A 146 1.95 17.21 4.15
N TYR A 147 0.78 17.57 3.64
CA TYR A 147 0.60 18.24 2.36
C TYR A 147 -0.22 19.51 2.55
N SER A 148 0.46 20.62 2.89
CA SER A 148 -0.19 21.90 3.11
C SER A 148 -0.98 22.34 1.86
N GLY A 149 -2.28 22.63 2.05
CA GLY A 149 -3.17 22.95 0.94
C GLY A 149 -3.84 21.76 0.24
N ALA A 150 -3.63 20.54 0.71
CA ALA A 150 -4.39 19.39 0.21
C ALA A 150 -5.89 19.55 0.48
N SER A 151 -6.71 19.32 -0.55
CA SER A 151 -8.16 19.25 -0.44
C SER A 151 -8.56 17.80 -0.22
N VAL A 152 -8.99 17.45 1.00
CA VAL A 152 -9.44 16.10 1.34
C VAL A 152 -10.64 16.15 2.27
N LYS A 153 -11.66 15.34 1.96
CA LYS A 153 -12.87 15.19 2.77
C LYS A 153 -13.36 13.76 2.78
N THR A 154 -14.18 13.42 3.74
CA THR A 154 -14.87 12.13 3.84
C THR A 154 -16.36 12.27 3.59
N VAL A 155 -16.97 11.25 3.01
CA VAL A 155 -18.42 11.12 2.84
C VAL A 155 -18.83 9.69 3.16
N MET A 156 -20.09 9.47 3.53
CA MET A 156 -20.61 8.10 3.63
C MET A 156 -20.85 7.52 2.22
N THR A 157 -20.67 6.22 2.07
CA THR A 157 -20.82 5.55 0.77
C THR A 157 -22.20 5.70 0.15
N ASP A 158 -23.25 5.86 0.96
CA ASP A 158 -24.61 6.13 0.52
C ASP A 158 -24.89 7.60 0.16
N SER A 159 -23.95 8.49 0.44
CA SER A 159 -24.06 9.95 0.29
C SER A 159 -23.11 10.52 -0.77
N ILE A 160 -22.54 9.66 -1.61
CA ILE A 160 -21.68 10.09 -2.72
C ILE A 160 -22.49 10.94 -3.70
N SER A 161 -22.00 12.12 -4.02
CA SER A 161 -22.62 13.05 -4.96
C SER A 161 -21.57 13.92 -5.65
N GLY A 162 -21.90 14.39 -6.86
CA GLY A 162 -21.02 15.25 -7.65
C GLY A 162 -20.37 14.51 -8.83
N GLU A 163 -19.45 15.21 -9.49
CA GLU A 163 -18.71 14.71 -10.65
C GLU A 163 -17.25 14.50 -10.24
N PHE A 164 -16.65 13.42 -10.70
CA PHE A 164 -15.27 13.04 -10.42
C PHE A 164 -14.52 12.72 -11.72
N ASP A 165 -13.27 13.12 -11.81
CA ASP A 165 -12.38 12.83 -12.93
C ASP A 165 -11.81 11.41 -12.83
N LEU A 166 -11.66 10.91 -11.59
CA LEU A 166 -11.18 9.57 -11.31
C LEU A 166 -11.98 8.94 -10.16
N LEU A 167 -12.46 7.70 -10.38
CA LEU A 167 -13.12 6.89 -9.36
C LEU A 167 -12.30 5.62 -9.13
N ILE A 168 -11.98 5.35 -7.86
CA ILE A 168 -11.18 4.20 -7.47
C ILE A 168 -11.92 3.43 -6.38
N ASN A 169 -12.19 2.14 -6.65
CA ASN A 169 -12.66 1.24 -5.60
C ASN A 169 -11.46 0.57 -4.93
N ALA A 170 -11.20 0.94 -3.69
CA ALA A 170 -10.16 0.38 -2.82
C ALA A 170 -10.76 -0.38 -1.63
N SER A 171 -12.05 -0.70 -1.70
CA SER A 171 -12.74 -1.55 -0.74
C SER A 171 -12.57 -3.03 -1.10
N PRO A 172 -12.70 -3.95 -0.14
CA PRO A 172 -12.58 -5.39 -0.38
C PRO A 172 -13.80 -6.03 -1.07
N VAL A 173 -14.82 -5.24 -1.43
CA VAL A 173 -16.08 -5.71 -2.03
C VAL A 173 -16.16 -5.25 -3.47
#